data_8e52089b7962536b409fe74d4965dbdd
#
_entry.id   8e52089b7962536b409fe74d4965dbdd
#
_cell.length_a   1.000
_cell.length_b   1.000
_cell.length_c   1.000
_cell.angle_alpha   90.00
_cell.angle_beta   90.00
_cell.angle_gamma   90.00
#
_symmetry.space_group_name_H-M   'P 1'
#
loop_
_entity.id
_entity.type
_entity.pdbx_description
1 polymer ?
#
loop_
_entity_poly.entity_id
_entity_poly.type
_entity_poly.pdbx_seq_one_letter_code
_entity_poly.pdbx_strand_id
1 'polypeptide(L)'
;MDICKKSALWLAITAAMSANAVAEQKATPEQENVVIWGTKVSSSSESLTTDDLSLKQADHMSDLLRDIPGVDVGGTHSVNQRINIRGLGETNLDIRLDGASQHANMFHHIGNLTLNPDILKSADVQVGNNSVTQSGLGGSVYFETKNAKDLLVGGEQFGARIFGGYASNDNQQGSLTVYGQLSETVDAMVYGQGISRDNFEDGAGKETFGVKGDTYNVLAKVGFEPAVGHRFQVSYDVYRDQGDYSPRPDMAGSANLGLSKNRLVPTHYDRDTITGSYELKQDKHRGKVTLYS
;
A
#
# COMPACT_ATOMS: atom_id res chain seq x y z
N MET A 1 6.37 11.23 -31.36
CA MET A 1 6.35 9.76 -31.27
C MET A 1 5.59 9.26 -30.04
N ASP A 2 4.92 10.16 -29.29
CA ASP A 2 4.28 9.86 -28.00
C ASP A 2 2.76 9.57 -28.03
N ILE A 3 2.10 9.92 -29.13
CA ILE A 3 0.64 9.73 -29.29
C ILE A 3 0.27 8.24 -29.46
N CYS A 4 1.18 7.43 -30.03
CA CYS A 4 0.92 6.02 -30.30
C CYS A 4 0.96 5.12 -29.05
N LYS A 5 1.68 5.53 -27.98
CA LYS A 5 1.75 4.76 -26.72
C LYS A 5 0.52 4.96 -25.84
N LYS A 6 -0.08 6.15 -25.88
CA LYS A 6 -1.32 6.44 -25.13
C LYS A 6 -2.55 5.69 -25.70
N SER A 7 -2.59 5.46 -27.01
CA SER A 7 -3.71 4.77 -27.68
C SER A 7 -3.76 3.26 -27.41
N ALA A 8 -2.62 2.62 -27.15
CA ALA A 8 -2.58 1.18 -26.89
C ALA A 8 -3.15 0.79 -25.53
N LEU A 9 -3.03 1.66 -24.54
CA LEU A 9 -3.57 1.44 -23.19
C LEU A 9 -5.11 1.54 -23.20
N TRP A 10 -5.67 2.46 -23.96
CA TRP A 10 -7.13 2.62 -24.11
C TRP A 10 -7.80 1.46 -24.84
N LEU A 11 -7.13 0.86 -25.81
CA LEU A 11 -7.69 -0.29 -26.53
C LEU A 11 -7.75 -1.56 -25.66
N ALA A 12 -6.82 -1.73 -24.72
CA ALA A 12 -6.82 -2.86 -23.80
C ALA A 12 -7.95 -2.77 -22.75
N ILE A 13 -8.28 -1.55 -22.31
CA ILE A 13 -9.37 -1.31 -21.34
C ILE A 13 -10.75 -1.54 -21.96
N THR A 14 -10.96 -1.13 -23.21
CA THR A 14 -12.26 -1.35 -23.90
C THR A 14 -12.54 -2.80 -24.24
N ALA A 15 -11.51 -3.62 -24.47
CA ALA A 15 -11.70 -5.06 -24.74
C ALA A 15 -12.04 -5.87 -23.47
N ALA A 16 -11.66 -5.38 -22.28
CA ALA A 16 -11.95 -6.05 -21.01
C ALA A 16 -13.37 -5.80 -20.46
N MET A 17 -14.04 -4.73 -20.91
CA MET A 17 -15.39 -4.38 -20.43
C MET A 17 -16.53 -5.19 -21.05
N SER A 18 -16.27 -6.00 -22.06
CA SER A 18 -17.31 -6.78 -22.75
C SER A 18 -17.52 -8.22 -22.23
N ALA A 19 -16.79 -8.63 -21.17
CA ALA A 19 -16.77 -10.04 -20.75
C ALA A 19 -17.45 -10.37 -19.41
N ASN A 20 -18.01 -9.42 -18.67
CA ASN A 20 -18.59 -9.71 -17.36
C ASN A 20 -20.03 -9.21 -17.20
N ALA A 21 -20.95 -9.95 -17.81
CA ALA A 21 -22.31 -10.05 -17.31
C ALA A 21 -22.49 -11.51 -16.94
N VAL A 22 -22.39 -11.90 -15.65
CA VAL A 22 -23.16 -13.02 -15.06
C VAL A 22 -22.82 -13.24 -13.58
N ALA A 23 -23.90 -13.40 -12.82
CA ALA A 23 -24.09 -14.10 -11.56
C ALA A 23 -23.77 -13.32 -10.27
N GLU A 24 -24.83 -12.72 -9.81
CA GLU A 24 -25.10 -12.48 -8.39
C GLU A 24 -25.10 -13.81 -7.62
N GLN A 25 -24.00 -14.11 -6.95
CA GLN A 25 -23.93 -15.27 -6.06
C GLN A 25 -23.89 -14.77 -4.61
N LYS A 26 -24.88 -15.22 -3.85
CA LYS A 26 -25.14 -14.96 -2.47
C LYS A 26 -23.88 -15.18 -1.63
N ALA A 27 -23.32 -14.11 -1.09
CA ALA A 27 -22.14 -14.17 -0.24
C ALA A 27 -22.45 -14.98 1.02
N THR A 28 -21.67 -16.02 1.24
CA THR A 28 -21.52 -16.66 2.55
C THR A 28 -20.80 -15.67 3.45
N PRO A 29 -21.19 -15.47 4.72
CA PRO A 29 -20.51 -14.52 5.59
C PRO A 29 -19.07 -14.99 5.78
N GLU A 30 -18.14 -14.19 5.22
CA GLU A 30 -16.72 -14.39 5.36
C GLU A 30 -16.33 -14.17 6.81
N GLN A 31 -15.69 -15.16 7.45
CA GLN A 31 -15.17 -14.99 8.79
C GLN A 31 -14.06 -13.93 8.74
N GLU A 32 -14.28 -12.82 9.40
CA GLU A 32 -13.26 -11.79 9.64
C GLU A 32 -12.01 -12.44 10.25
N ASN A 33 -10.97 -12.56 9.46
CA ASN A 33 -9.68 -12.99 9.95
C ASN A 33 -8.95 -11.79 10.58
N VAL A 34 -9.28 -11.49 11.83
CA VAL A 34 -8.52 -10.52 12.62
C VAL A 34 -7.16 -11.14 12.94
N VAL A 35 -6.13 -10.70 12.28
CA VAL A 35 -4.73 -11.08 12.62
C VAL A 35 -4.32 -10.26 13.83
N ILE A 36 -4.30 -10.91 15.02
CA ILE A 36 -3.88 -10.26 16.25
C ILE A 36 -2.36 -10.42 16.41
N TRP A 37 -1.64 -9.35 16.13
CA TRP A 37 -0.22 -9.22 16.45
C TRP A 37 -0.07 -8.77 17.91
N GLY A 38 0.21 -9.69 18.79
CA GLY A 38 0.37 -9.38 20.21
C GLY A 38 -0.94 -9.02 20.93
N THR A 39 -0.83 -8.48 22.13
CA THR A 39 -1.99 -8.00 22.90
C THR A 39 -2.46 -6.65 22.36
N LYS A 40 -3.50 -6.65 21.55
CA LYS A 40 -4.11 -5.43 21.04
C LYS A 40 -4.81 -4.69 22.19
N VAL A 41 -4.46 -3.44 22.41
CA VAL A 41 -5.19 -2.55 23.31
C VAL A 41 -6.42 -2.05 22.59
N SER A 42 -7.55 -2.72 22.75
CA SER A 42 -8.77 -2.51 21.96
C SER A 42 -9.34 -1.07 22.02
N SER A 43 -9.01 -0.31 23.06
CA SER A 43 -9.50 1.08 23.23
C SER A 43 -8.77 2.13 22.40
N SER A 44 -7.64 1.78 21.75
CA SER A 44 -6.82 2.73 21.00
C SER A 44 -6.30 2.16 19.68
N SER A 45 -6.92 1.11 19.16
CA SER A 45 -6.55 0.52 17.88
C SER A 45 -7.69 0.63 16.89
N GLU A 46 -7.33 0.95 15.64
CA GLU A 46 -8.20 0.93 14.46
C GLU A 46 -7.67 -0.06 13.46
N SER A 47 -8.56 -0.86 12.87
CA SER A 47 -8.22 -1.85 11.85
C SER A 47 -9.03 -1.56 10.61
N LEU A 48 -8.37 -1.25 9.51
CA LEU A 48 -8.98 -1.08 8.20
C LEU A 48 -8.94 -2.42 7.48
N THR A 49 -10.11 -2.92 7.13
CA THR A 49 -10.29 -4.17 6.38
C THR A 49 -10.17 -3.96 4.88
N THR A 50 -10.18 -5.03 4.10
CA THR A 50 -10.20 -4.97 2.62
C THR A 50 -11.37 -4.14 2.11
N ASP A 51 -12.55 -4.22 2.74
CA ASP A 51 -13.73 -3.46 2.34
C ASP A 51 -13.55 -1.97 2.62
N ASP A 52 -13.02 -1.60 3.79
CA ASP A 52 -12.71 -0.21 4.13
C ASP A 52 -11.70 0.40 3.14
N LEU A 53 -10.66 -0.36 2.80
CA LEU A 53 -9.63 0.04 1.84
C LEU A 53 -10.22 0.25 0.43
N SER A 54 -11.11 -0.65 0.00
CA SER A 54 -11.75 -0.56 -1.30
C SER A 54 -12.71 0.63 -1.43
N LEU A 55 -13.44 0.96 -0.35
CA LEU A 55 -14.37 2.09 -0.31
C LEU A 55 -13.63 3.44 -0.34
N LYS A 56 -12.47 3.53 0.30
CA LYS A 56 -11.69 4.78 0.35
C LYS A 56 -11.04 5.12 -0.99
N GLN A 57 -10.76 4.16 -1.86
CA GLN A 57 -10.12 4.36 -3.17
C GLN A 57 -8.89 5.30 -3.08
N ALA A 58 -8.09 5.09 -2.05
CA ALA A 58 -6.97 5.95 -1.72
C ALA A 58 -5.86 5.85 -2.77
N ASP A 59 -5.35 6.97 -3.23
CA ASP A 59 -4.12 7.07 -4.02
C ASP A 59 -2.95 7.62 -3.19
N HIS A 60 -3.26 8.24 -2.05
CA HIS A 60 -2.31 8.72 -1.06
C HIS A 60 -2.63 8.15 0.32
N MET A 61 -1.63 7.90 1.14
CA MET A 61 -1.83 7.32 2.48
C MET A 61 -2.63 8.23 3.42
N SER A 62 -2.65 9.55 3.17
CA SER A 62 -3.53 10.46 3.91
C SER A 62 -5.00 10.14 3.68
N ASP A 63 -5.39 9.73 2.47
CA ASP A 63 -6.78 9.38 2.16
C ASP A 63 -7.20 8.09 2.88
N LEU A 64 -6.21 7.23 3.12
CA LEU A 64 -6.43 5.98 3.83
C LEU A 64 -6.58 6.18 5.34
N LEU A 65 -5.72 7.01 5.95
CA LEU A 65 -5.52 7.05 7.40
C LEU A 65 -6.07 8.30 8.10
N ARG A 66 -6.39 9.38 7.38
CA ARG A 66 -6.79 10.67 7.96
C ARG A 66 -8.05 10.65 8.83
N ASP A 67 -8.93 9.67 8.63
CA ASP A 67 -10.17 9.55 9.41
C ASP A 67 -9.94 8.89 10.78
N ILE A 68 -8.74 8.38 11.03
CA ILE A 68 -8.40 7.76 12.31
C ILE A 68 -8.05 8.84 13.33
N PRO A 69 -8.79 8.96 14.46
CA PRO A 69 -8.55 9.99 15.45
C PRO A 69 -7.12 9.96 16.00
N GLY A 70 -6.42 11.10 15.93
CA GLY A 70 -5.06 11.25 16.40
C GLY A 70 -3.99 10.80 15.40
N VAL A 71 -4.37 10.43 14.19
CA VAL A 71 -3.46 10.13 13.08
C VAL A 71 -3.49 11.27 12.07
N ASP A 72 -2.30 11.70 11.64
CA ASP A 72 -2.12 12.67 10.59
C ASP A 72 -1.06 12.14 9.60
N VAL A 73 -1.34 12.27 8.30
CA VAL A 73 -0.39 11.92 7.24
C VAL A 73 -0.15 13.15 6.39
N GLY A 74 1.05 13.66 6.46
CA GLY A 74 1.52 14.79 5.67
C GLY A 74 2.41 14.35 4.51
N GLY A 75 2.85 15.33 3.74
CA GLY A 75 3.72 15.16 2.57
C GLY A 75 3.02 15.55 1.28
N THR A 76 3.81 16.00 0.29
CA THR A 76 3.29 16.53 -0.97
C THR A 76 3.42 15.57 -2.13
N HIS A 77 4.30 14.59 -2.02
CA HIS A 77 4.58 13.65 -3.11
C HIS A 77 4.71 12.21 -2.57
N SER A 78 4.77 11.25 -3.46
CA SER A 78 4.72 9.82 -3.20
C SER A 78 5.74 9.31 -2.18
N VAL A 79 6.98 9.79 -2.23
CA VAL A 79 8.04 9.30 -1.32
C VAL A 79 8.12 10.09 -0.02
N ASN A 80 7.35 11.17 0.14
CA ASN A 80 7.34 11.95 1.39
C ASN A 80 6.02 11.83 2.15
N GLN A 81 5.39 10.68 2.13
CA GLN A 81 4.23 10.42 2.95
C GLN A 81 4.67 10.07 4.37
N ARG A 82 4.42 10.97 5.31
CA ARG A 82 4.89 10.90 6.69
C ARG A 82 3.73 10.82 7.65
N ILE A 83 3.77 9.86 8.56
CA ILE A 83 2.73 9.68 9.57
C ILE A 83 3.15 10.26 10.90
N ASN A 84 2.18 10.92 11.55
CA ASN A 84 2.24 11.34 12.94
C ASN A 84 1.09 10.72 13.71
N ILE A 85 1.35 10.18 14.87
CA ILE A 85 0.33 9.69 15.80
C ILE A 85 0.42 10.49 17.09
N ARG A 86 -0.64 11.24 17.40
CA ARG A 86 -0.71 12.14 18.57
C ARG A 86 0.49 13.07 18.72
N GLY A 87 0.99 13.58 17.59
CA GLY A 87 2.14 14.50 17.55
C GLY A 87 3.51 13.81 17.58
N LEU A 88 3.57 12.49 17.69
CA LEU A 88 4.81 11.74 17.58
C LEU A 88 5.03 11.31 16.12
N GLY A 89 6.13 11.75 15.53
CA GLY A 89 6.49 11.45 14.15
C GLY A 89 6.93 10.00 13.95
N GLU A 90 7.01 9.61 12.70
CA GLU A 90 7.27 8.24 12.23
C GLU A 90 8.52 7.57 12.81
N THR A 91 9.54 8.35 13.19
CA THR A 91 10.76 7.82 13.84
C THR A 91 10.51 7.26 15.25
N ASN A 92 9.36 7.57 15.84
CA ASN A 92 8.91 7.08 17.15
C ASN A 92 7.83 5.99 17.02
N LEU A 93 7.52 5.57 15.81
CA LEU A 93 6.48 4.59 15.52
C LEU A 93 7.11 3.28 15.04
N ASP A 94 6.41 2.16 15.26
CA ASP A 94 6.73 0.88 14.63
C ASP A 94 5.88 0.73 13.36
N ILE A 95 6.47 0.95 12.19
CA ILE A 95 5.78 0.86 10.89
C ILE A 95 6.28 -0.38 10.16
N ARG A 96 5.36 -1.26 9.76
CA ARG A 96 5.70 -2.51 9.07
C ARG A 96 4.82 -2.76 7.85
N LEU A 97 5.42 -3.37 6.84
CA LEU A 97 4.73 -3.90 5.65
C LEU A 97 5.04 -5.40 5.54
N ASP A 98 4.01 -6.26 5.62
CA ASP A 98 4.13 -7.73 5.65
C ASP A 98 5.11 -8.24 6.74
N GLY A 99 5.27 -7.48 7.83
CA GLY A 99 6.19 -7.76 8.93
C GLY A 99 7.59 -7.16 8.76
N ALA A 100 7.95 -6.68 7.58
CA ALA A 100 9.21 -5.97 7.34
C ALA A 100 9.12 -4.52 7.85
N SER A 101 10.08 -4.14 8.69
CA SER A 101 10.12 -2.79 9.26
C SER A 101 10.46 -1.74 8.19
N GLN A 102 9.74 -0.63 8.22
CA GLN A 102 9.91 0.49 7.29
C GLN A 102 10.74 1.59 7.98
N HIS A 103 12.04 1.62 7.73
CA HIS A 103 12.99 2.58 8.32
C HIS A 103 13.75 3.39 7.28
N ALA A 104 13.21 3.53 6.09
CA ALA A 104 13.87 4.20 4.98
C ALA A 104 13.69 5.73 4.97
N ASN A 105 13.29 6.33 6.10
CA ASN A 105 13.09 7.76 6.14
C ASN A 105 14.42 8.54 6.02
N MET A 106 14.37 9.57 5.22
CA MET A 106 15.42 10.59 5.17
C MET A 106 14.81 11.92 5.62
N PHE A 107 15.35 12.48 6.68
CA PHE A 107 14.85 13.70 7.33
C PHE A 107 14.46 14.77 6.28
N HIS A 108 13.21 15.21 6.31
CA HIS A 108 12.56 16.16 5.40
C HIS A 108 12.31 15.68 3.97
N HIS A 109 12.92 14.61 3.50
CA HIS A 109 12.88 14.23 2.09
C HIS A 109 12.06 12.96 1.83
N ILE A 110 12.25 11.92 2.60
CA ILE A 110 11.61 10.61 2.41
C ILE A 110 10.91 10.19 3.68
N GLY A 111 9.64 9.78 3.55
CA GLY A 111 8.83 9.22 4.65
C GLY A 111 8.84 7.68 4.63
N ASN A 112 8.26 7.08 5.67
CA ASN A 112 8.20 5.62 5.82
C ASN A 112 6.99 4.96 5.13
N LEU A 113 6.07 5.74 4.55
CA LEU A 113 4.86 5.25 3.91
C LEU A 113 5.02 5.10 2.38
N THR A 114 6.17 4.58 1.93
CA THR A 114 6.43 4.29 0.51
C THR A 114 5.80 2.95 0.12
N LEU A 115 4.48 2.92 0.01
CA LEU A 115 3.71 1.74 -0.33
C LEU A 115 2.42 2.13 -1.07
N ASN A 116 1.84 1.17 -1.76
CA ASN A 116 0.66 1.40 -2.55
C ASN A 116 -0.60 0.89 -1.86
N PRO A 117 -1.64 1.74 -1.66
CA PRO A 117 -2.90 1.32 -1.07
C PRO A 117 -3.64 0.22 -1.83
N ASP A 118 -3.55 0.15 -3.15
CA ASP A 118 -4.29 -0.80 -4.01
C ASP A 118 -4.03 -2.28 -3.67
N ILE A 119 -2.80 -2.62 -3.29
CA ILE A 119 -2.45 -4.02 -2.95
C ILE A 119 -2.66 -4.37 -1.48
N LEU A 120 -3.02 -3.40 -0.64
CA LEU A 120 -3.24 -3.66 0.77
C LEU A 120 -4.46 -4.54 1.02
N LYS A 121 -4.31 -5.47 1.94
CA LYS A 121 -5.37 -6.29 2.53
C LYS A 121 -5.92 -5.66 3.80
N SER A 122 -5.01 -5.15 4.65
CA SER A 122 -5.38 -4.51 5.91
C SER A 122 -4.35 -3.46 6.33
N ALA A 123 -4.81 -2.55 7.19
CA ALA A 123 -3.97 -1.61 7.92
C ALA A 123 -4.40 -1.58 9.39
N ASP A 124 -3.55 -2.05 10.29
CA ASP A 124 -3.77 -2.00 11.72
C ASP A 124 -3.00 -0.84 12.33
N VAL A 125 -3.73 0.14 12.88
CA VAL A 125 -3.16 1.34 13.50
C VAL A 125 -3.41 1.30 14.99
N GLN A 126 -2.34 1.35 15.77
CA GLN A 126 -2.42 1.50 17.22
C GLN A 126 -2.03 2.91 17.61
N VAL A 127 -3.00 3.67 18.13
CA VAL A 127 -2.85 5.06 18.50
C VAL A 127 -2.50 5.15 19.98
N GLY A 128 -1.24 5.38 20.31
CA GLY A 128 -0.76 5.52 21.68
C GLY A 128 0.17 4.39 22.12
N ASN A 129 0.03 3.94 23.36
CA ASN A 129 0.94 2.94 23.93
C ASN A 129 0.89 1.62 23.19
N ASN A 130 2.04 1.17 22.74
CA ASN A 130 2.21 -0.14 22.16
C ASN A 130 2.16 -1.25 23.23
N SER A 131 1.86 -2.45 22.79
CA SER A 131 2.05 -3.65 23.58
C SER A 131 3.54 -3.82 23.92
N VAL A 132 3.84 -4.54 25.00
CA VAL A 132 5.21 -4.88 25.40
C VAL A 132 5.98 -5.70 24.37
N THR A 133 5.28 -6.23 23.38
CA THR A 133 5.86 -7.03 22.28
C THR A 133 6.08 -6.21 21.01
N GLN A 134 5.75 -4.92 21.02
CA GLN A 134 5.84 -4.02 19.88
C GLN A 134 6.85 -2.90 20.19
N SER A 135 7.62 -2.50 19.19
CA SER A 135 8.50 -1.33 19.28
C SER A 135 7.72 -0.04 19.00
N GLY A 136 8.38 1.10 19.17
CA GLY A 136 7.78 2.43 18.98
C GLY A 136 7.15 2.99 20.24
N LEU A 137 7.46 4.27 20.54
CA LEU A 137 6.96 4.97 21.71
C LEU A 137 5.57 5.59 21.49
N GLY A 138 5.25 5.91 20.23
CA GLY A 138 4.06 6.67 19.87
C GLY A 138 2.91 5.84 19.34
N GLY A 139 3.12 4.58 19.05
CA GLY A 139 2.15 3.70 18.42
C GLY A 139 2.77 2.83 17.34
N SER A 140 1.93 2.12 16.59
CA SER A 140 2.38 1.27 15.50
C SER A 140 1.39 1.30 14.33
N VAL A 141 1.91 1.02 13.13
CA VAL A 141 1.12 0.87 11.92
C VAL A 141 1.60 -0.36 11.17
N TYR A 142 0.73 -1.37 11.07
CA TYR A 142 1.04 -2.62 10.39
C TYR A 142 0.17 -2.75 9.15
N PHE A 143 0.82 -2.81 8.00
CA PHE A 143 0.19 -3.07 6.72
C PHE A 143 0.39 -4.51 6.32
N GLU A 144 -0.66 -5.15 5.83
CA GLU A 144 -0.58 -6.43 5.15
C GLU A 144 -1.02 -6.27 3.69
N THR A 145 -0.28 -6.85 2.77
CA THR A 145 -0.68 -6.93 1.37
C THR A 145 -1.44 -8.21 1.09
N LYS A 146 -2.28 -8.20 0.05
CA LYS A 146 -3.09 -9.34 -0.38
C LYS A 146 -2.22 -10.54 -0.72
N ASN A 147 -2.76 -11.72 -0.51
CA ASN A 147 -2.23 -13.01 -0.99
C ASN A 147 -3.16 -13.55 -2.10
N ALA A 148 -2.72 -14.57 -2.83
CA ALA A 148 -3.56 -15.22 -3.84
C ALA A 148 -4.89 -15.71 -3.24
N LYS A 149 -4.86 -16.30 -2.05
CA LYS A 149 -6.04 -16.80 -1.34
C LYS A 149 -7.06 -15.72 -0.96
N ASP A 150 -6.61 -14.47 -0.79
CA ASP A 150 -7.49 -13.33 -0.48
C ASP A 150 -8.26 -12.84 -1.71
N LEU A 151 -7.81 -13.22 -2.90
CA LEU A 151 -8.36 -12.79 -4.19
C LEU A 151 -9.17 -13.88 -4.89
N LEU A 152 -8.93 -15.16 -4.58
CA LEU A 152 -9.66 -16.29 -5.14
C LEU A 152 -11.08 -16.36 -4.58
N VAL A 153 -12.06 -16.37 -5.45
CA VAL A 153 -13.47 -16.63 -5.11
C VAL A 153 -13.70 -18.12 -5.07
N GLY A 154 -14.66 -18.58 -4.25
CA GLY A 154 -14.88 -20.02 -4.01
C GLY A 154 -15.02 -20.85 -5.27
N GLY A 155 -14.15 -21.85 -5.43
CA GLY A 155 -14.08 -22.76 -6.57
C GLY A 155 -13.14 -22.33 -7.71
N GLU A 156 -12.56 -21.13 -7.64
CA GLU A 156 -11.57 -20.67 -8.63
C GLU A 156 -10.18 -21.23 -8.31
N GLN A 157 -9.45 -21.61 -9.37
CA GLN A 157 -8.04 -21.99 -9.26
C GLN A 157 -7.10 -20.86 -9.66
N PHE A 158 -7.52 -20.01 -10.59
CA PHE A 158 -6.74 -18.87 -11.09
C PHE A 158 -7.65 -17.67 -11.32
N GLY A 159 -7.10 -16.49 -11.16
CA GLY A 159 -7.79 -15.25 -11.44
C GLY A 159 -6.85 -14.13 -11.81
N ALA A 160 -7.43 -13.05 -12.29
CA ALA A 160 -6.73 -11.80 -12.54
C ALA A 160 -7.61 -10.62 -12.10
N ARG A 161 -6.97 -9.60 -11.52
CA ARG A 161 -7.59 -8.34 -11.15
C ARG A 161 -6.91 -7.21 -11.91
N ILE A 162 -7.72 -6.37 -12.54
CA ILE A 162 -7.26 -5.15 -13.20
C ILE A 162 -7.86 -3.96 -12.45
N PHE A 163 -7.05 -2.95 -12.20
CA PHE A 163 -7.47 -1.68 -11.63
C PHE A 163 -6.99 -0.54 -12.51
N GLY A 164 -7.78 0.52 -12.63
CA GLY A 164 -7.42 1.75 -13.33
C GLY A 164 -8.03 2.94 -12.62
N GLY A 165 -7.28 4.03 -12.49
CA GLY A 165 -7.71 5.26 -11.88
C GLY A 165 -7.21 6.48 -12.64
N TYR A 166 -7.97 7.57 -12.53
CA TYR A 166 -7.61 8.88 -13.07
C TYR A 166 -8.02 9.97 -12.08
N ALA A 167 -7.15 10.95 -11.88
CA ALA A 167 -7.45 12.12 -11.05
C ALA A 167 -7.14 13.42 -11.79
N SER A 168 -7.72 14.53 -11.30
CA SER A 168 -7.75 15.83 -11.98
C SER A 168 -6.39 16.48 -12.25
N ASN A 169 -5.33 16.06 -11.54
CA ASN A 169 -3.96 16.51 -11.78
C ASN A 169 -3.23 15.67 -12.84
N ASP A 170 -3.94 15.14 -13.81
CA ASP A 170 -3.43 14.19 -14.83
C ASP A 170 -2.77 12.95 -14.20
N ASN A 171 -3.18 12.59 -12.99
CA ASN A 171 -2.74 11.38 -12.33
C ASN A 171 -3.44 10.18 -12.97
N GLN A 172 -2.65 9.32 -13.57
CA GLN A 172 -3.09 8.10 -14.21
C GLN A 172 -2.44 6.93 -13.51
N GLN A 173 -3.25 5.98 -13.07
CA GLN A 173 -2.76 4.78 -12.40
C GLN A 173 -3.40 3.52 -12.97
N GLY A 174 -2.65 2.44 -12.95
CA GLY A 174 -3.15 1.14 -13.36
C GLY A 174 -2.40 0.02 -12.69
N SER A 175 -3.10 -1.06 -12.35
CA SER A 175 -2.48 -2.26 -11.83
C SER A 175 -3.07 -3.53 -12.46
N LEU A 176 -2.25 -4.57 -12.45
CA LEU A 176 -2.62 -5.94 -12.83
C LEU A 176 -2.13 -6.88 -11.73
N THR A 177 -3.02 -7.72 -11.24
CA THR A 177 -2.69 -8.82 -10.34
C THR A 177 -3.11 -10.12 -10.99
N VAL A 178 -2.18 -11.07 -11.09
CA VAL A 178 -2.46 -12.46 -11.50
C VAL A 178 -2.19 -13.37 -10.31
N TYR A 179 -3.11 -14.25 -10.01
CA TYR A 179 -3.05 -15.09 -8.83
C TYR A 179 -3.66 -16.47 -9.05
N GLY A 180 -3.25 -17.43 -8.26
CA GLY A 180 -3.80 -18.77 -8.38
C GLY A 180 -3.36 -19.74 -7.30
N GLN A 181 -4.13 -20.79 -7.18
CA GLN A 181 -3.83 -22.00 -6.43
C GLN A 181 -3.12 -22.99 -7.36
N LEU A 182 -1.78 -23.08 -7.24
CA LEU A 182 -0.95 -23.93 -8.11
C LEU A 182 -1.07 -25.42 -7.76
N SER A 183 -1.35 -25.73 -6.50
CA SER A 183 -1.65 -27.07 -6.00
C SER A 183 -2.50 -26.96 -4.72
N GLU A 184 -2.92 -28.07 -4.14
CA GLU A 184 -3.69 -28.08 -2.88
C GLU A 184 -2.96 -27.34 -1.73
N THR A 185 -1.64 -27.25 -1.80
CA THR A 185 -0.80 -26.67 -0.75
C THR A 185 -0.05 -25.42 -1.14
N VAL A 186 -0.03 -25.05 -2.45
CA VAL A 186 0.78 -23.92 -2.96
C VAL A 186 -0.11 -22.91 -3.65
N ASP A 187 -0.01 -21.67 -3.26
CA ASP A 187 -0.62 -20.51 -3.93
C ASP A 187 0.45 -19.48 -4.32
N ALA A 188 0.18 -18.72 -5.36
CA ALA A 188 1.09 -17.67 -5.82
C ALA A 188 0.33 -16.50 -6.41
N MET A 189 0.94 -15.31 -6.33
CA MET A 189 0.47 -14.11 -7.01
C MET A 189 1.61 -13.24 -7.48
N VAL A 190 1.34 -12.48 -8.54
CA VAL A 190 2.19 -11.40 -9.02
C VAL A 190 1.32 -10.17 -9.24
N TYR A 191 1.74 -9.07 -8.68
CA TYR A 191 1.12 -7.76 -8.81
C TYR A 191 2.09 -6.81 -9.49
N GLY A 192 1.61 -5.99 -10.39
CA GLY A 192 2.35 -4.90 -11.00
C GLY A 192 1.48 -3.65 -11.09
N GLN A 193 2.05 -2.48 -10.75
CA GLN A 193 1.39 -1.19 -10.85
C GLN A 193 2.31 -0.13 -11.44
N GLY A 194 1.69 0.81 -12.15
CA GLY A 194 2.29 2.06 -12.58
C GLY A 194 1.39 3.24 -12.24
N ILE A 195 2.00 4.32 -11.77
CA ILE A 195 1.37 5.61 -11.55
C ILE A 195 2.19 6.66 -12.28
N SER A 196 1.52 7.53 -13.05
CA SER A 196 2.11 8.76 -13.60
C SER A 196 1.27 9.93 -13.16
N ARG A 197 1.88 10.95 -12.58
CA ARG A 197 1.19 12.12 -12.07
C ARG A 197 1.87 13.41 -12.50
N ASP A 198 1.08 14.44 -12.74
CA ASP A 198 1.57 15.79 -12.97
C ASP A 198 1.36 16.66 -11.71
N ASN A 199 1.86 17.87 -11.75
CA ASN A 199 1.57 18.86 -10.73
C ASN A 199 0.05 19.15 -10.71
N PHE A 200 -0.47 19.52 -9.56
CA PHE A 200 -1.88 19.88 -9.43
C PHE A 200 -2.04 21.40 -9.34
N GLU A 201 -3.21 21.90 -9.68
CA GLU A 201 -3.59 23.28 -9.50
C GLU A 201 -4.26 23.49 -8.14
N ASP A 202 -3.98 24.63 -7.50
CA ASP A 202 -4.70 25.05 -6.30
C ASP A 202 -6.11 25.56 -6.63
N GLY A 203 -6.90 25.89 -5.61
CA GLY A 203 -8.25 26.41 -5.80
C GLY A 203 -8.36 27.74 -6.55
N ALA A 204 -7.25 28.42 -6.81
CA ALA A 204 -7.15 29.62 -7.63
C ALA A 204 -6.69 29.34 -9.07
N GLY A 205 -6.50 28.08 -9.44
CA GLY A 205 -6.00 27.65 -10.75
C GLY A 205 -4.50 27.86 -10.93
N LYS A 206 -3.75 28.00 -9.83
CA LYS A 206 -2.30 28.15 -9.88
C LYS A 206 -1.63 26.80 -9.75
N GLU A 207 -0.77 26.47 -10.72
CA GLU A 207 0.02 25.24 -10.68
C GLU A 207 0.93 25.19 -9.43
N THR A 208 0.87 24.08 -8.70
CA THR A 208 1.80 23.75 -7.64
C THR A 208 2.93 22.89 -8.19
N PHE A 209 4.15 23.07 -7.71
CA PHE A 209 5.32 22.36 -8.21
C PHE A 209 5.82 21.34 -7.19
N GLY A 210 6.49 20.29 -7.70
CA GLY A 210 7.23 19.35 -6.89
C GLY A 210 6.46 18.09 -6.50
N VAL A 211 5.44 17.72 -7.29
CA VAL A 211 4.68 16.45 -7.15
C VAL A 211 4.73 15.58 -8.40
N LYS A 212 5.15 16.15 -9.53
CA LYS A 212 5.24 15.44 -10.83
C LYS A 212 6.25 14.31 -10.74
N GLY A 213 5.80 13.09 -11.08
CA GLY A 213 6.65 11.91 -11.07
C GLY A 213 5.91 10.63 -11.42
N ASP A 214 6.69 9.56 -11.50
CA ASP A 214 6.23 8.21 -11.82
C ASP A 214 6.57 7.25 -10.70
N THR A 215 5.66 6.32 -10.41
CA THR A 215 5.88 5.26 -9.43
C THR A 215 5.61 3.91 -10.08
N TYR A 216 6.45 2.94 -9.79
CA TYR A 216 6.28 1.53 -10.19
C TYR A 216 6.40 0.64 -8.98
N ASN A 217 5.48 -0.31 -8.85
CA ASN A 217 5.55 -1.34 -7.81
C ASN A 217 5.30 -2.72 -8.41
N VAL A 218 6.13 -3.66 -8.05
CA VAL A 218 5.96 -5.08 -8.39
C VAL A 218 6.08 -5.90 -7.13
N LEU A 219 5.09 -6.73 -6.86
CA LEU A 219 5.06 -7.64 -5.72
C LEU A 219 4.80 -9.07 -6.21
N ALA A 220 5.68 -9.99 -5.85
CA ALA A 220 5.48 -11.42 -6.05
C ALA A 220 5.40 -12.13 -4.70
N LYS A 221 4.43 -13.03 -4.56
CA LYS A 221 4.25 -13.85 -3.35
C LYS A 221 4.04 -15.31 -3.70
N VAL A 222 4.62 -16.19 -2.91
CA VAL A 222 4.37 -17.63 -2.95
C VAL A 222 4.08 -18.11 -1.53
N GLY A 223 2.94 -18.76 -1.36
CA GLY A 223 2.52 -19.38 -0.10
C GLY A 223 2.57 -20.90 -0.20
N PHE A 224 2.99 -21.54 0.88
CA PHE A 224 3.02 -22.99 1.04
C PHE A 224 2.40 -23.40 2.38
N GLU A 225 1.33 -24.17 2.31
CA GLU A 225 0.57 -24.66 3.48
C GLU A 225 0.53 -26.16 3.50
N PRO A 226 1.60 -26.83 4.02
CA PRO A 226 1.72 -28.28 4.02
C PRO A 226 0.70 -28.99 4.94
N ALA A 227 0.17 -28.29 5.93
CA ALA A 227 -0.84 -28.77 6.86
C ALA A 227 -1.69 -27.60 7.36
N VAL A 228 -2.92 -27.87 7.77
CA VAL A 228 -3.85 -26.87 8.29
C VAL A 228 -3.22 -26.06 9.41
N GLY A 229 -3.21 -24.75 9.25
CA GLY A 229 -2.65 -23.81 10.21
C GLY A 229 -1.13 -23.69 10.19
N HIS A 230 -0.42 -24.28 9.23
CA HIS A 230 1.02 -24.12 9.02
C HIS A 230 1.29 -23.48 7.68
N ARG A 231 1.55 -22.17 7.64
CA ARG A 231 1.80 -21.45 6.41
C ARG A 231 3.21 -20.87 6.35
N PHE A 232 3.93 -21.23 5.31
CA PHE A 232 5.17 -20.57 4.89
C PHE A 232 4.87 -19.62 3.75
N GLN A 233 5.52 -18.46 3.73
CA GLN A 233 5.36 -17.50 2.64
C GLN A 233 6.68 -16.83 2.34
N VAL A 234 6.96 -16.64 1.07
CA VAL A 234 8.05 -15.80 0.56
C VAL A 234 7.44 -14.72 -0.30
N SER A 235 7.93 -13.49 -0.12
CA SER A 235 7.55 -12.36 -0.98
C SER A 235 8.77 -11.56 -1.42
N TYR A 236 8.67 -10.96 -2.60
CA TYR A 236 9.63 -10.00 -3.12
C TYR A 236 8.87 -8.77 -3.61
N ASP A 237 9.16 -7.63 -3.00
CA ASP A 237 8.55 -6.33 -3.29
C ASP A 237 9.59 -5.38 -3.86
N VAL A 238 9.31 -4.84 -5.03
CA VAL A 238 10.12 -3.85 -5.74
C VAL A 238 9.32 -2.56 -5.82
N TYR A 239 9.81 -1.50 -5.23
CA TYR A 239 9.18 -0.17 -5.30
C TYR A 239 10.18 0.82 -5.90
N ARG A 240 9.74 1.57 -6.90
CA ARG A 240 10.52 2.57 -7.61
C ARG A 240 9.71 3.84 -7.72
N ASP A 241 10.33 4.95 -7.44
CA ASP A 241 9.73 6.27 -7.61
C ASP A 241 10.74 7.25 -8.19
N GLN A 242 10.30 8.07 -9.12
CA GLN A 242 11.14 9.10 -9.73
C GLN A 242 10.32 10.35 -10.01
N GLY A 243 10.91 11.49 -9.78
CA GLY A 243 10.24 12.77 -10.07
C GLY A 243 11.10 13.99 -9.79
N ASP A 244 10.55 15.13 -10.16
CA ASP A 244 11.11 16.43 -9.83
C ASP A 244 10.41 16.99 -8.60
N TYR A 245 10.99 16.76 -7.43
CA TYR A 245 10.32 17.02 -6.16
C TYR A 245 10.82 18.31 -5.48
N SER A 246 9.96 18.85 -4.62
CA SER A 246 10.31 19.96 -3.75
C SER A 246 11.47 19.59 -2.82
N PRO A 247 12.47 20.47 -2.61
CA PRO A 247 13.56 20.21 -1.68
C PRO A 247 13.10 20.15 -0.20
N ARG A 248 11.90 20.62 0.09
CA ARG A 248 11.31 20.62 1.45
C ARG A 248 9.85 20.16 1.38
N PRO A 249 9.62 18.89 1.05
CA PRO A 249 8.27 18.36 0.86
C PRO A 249 7.46 18.28 2.17
N ASP A 250 8.11 18.24 3.31
CA ASP A 250 7.49 18.30 4.63
C ASP A 250 6.85 19.66 4.96
N MET A 251 7.25 20.72 4.26
CA MET A 251 6.76 22.08 4.43
C MET A 251 5.90 22.55 3.23
N ALA A 252 5.18 21.65 2.63
CA ALA A 252 4.51 21.80 1.34
C ALA A 252 3.82 23.14 1.09
N GLY A 253 3.00 23.59 2.03
CA GLY A 253 2.26 24.83 1.90
C GLY A 253 3.15 26.08 1.92
N SER A 254 4.05 26.19 2.86
CA SER A 254 4.90 27.38 3.06
C SER A 254 6.16 27.34 2.21
N ALA A 255 6.72 26.16 1.94
CA ALA A 255 7.92 26.05 1.12
C ALA A 255 7.64 26.22 -0.38
N ASN A 256 6.42 25.92 -0.82
CA ASN A 256 6.00 26.08 -2.22
C ASN A 256 5.55 27.52 -2.57
N LEU A 257 5.34 28.38 -1.58
CA LEU A 257 5.13 29.81 -1.78
C LEU A 257 6.42 30.46 -2.34
N GLY A 258 6.64 30.39 -3.63
CA GLY A 258 7.82 30.96 -4.30
C GLY A 258 8.79 29.93 -4.86
N LEU A 259 8.45 28.62 -4.82
CA LEU A 259 9.16 27.63 -5.61
C LEU A 259 8.92 27.92 -7.09
N SER A 260 10.00 27.90 -7.85
CA SER A 260 9.99 27.87 -9.31
C SER A 260 10.47 26.50 -9.77
N LYS A 261 10.15 26.12 -11.01
CA LYS A 261 10.64 24.88 -11.65
C LYS A 261 12.17 24.69 -11.51
N ASN A 262 12.92 25.79 -11.40
CA ASN A 262 14.38 25.76 -11.27
C ASN A 262 14.90 25.34 -9.89
N ARG A 263 14.04 25.14 -8.92
CA ARG A 263 14.41 24.69 -7.55
C ARG A 263 13.98 23.28 -7.22
N LEU A 264 13.38 22.56 -8.18
CA LEU A 264 13.04 21.17 -8.01
C LEU A 264 14.29 20.28 -8.04
N VAL A 265 14.25 19.21 -7.34
CA VAL A 265 15.36 18.25 -7.24
C VAL A 265 14.94 16.96 -7.94
N PRO A 266 15.64 16.56 -9.01
CA PRO A 266 15.47 15.22 -9.58
C PRO A 266 15.73 14.18 -8.51
N THR A 267 14.74 13.36 -8.23
CA THR A 267 14.78 12.38 -7.14
C THR A 267 14.47 11.00 -7.69
N HIS A 268 15.26 10.01 -7.27
CA HIS A 268 15.02 8.60 -7.49
C HIS A 268 15.00 7.90 -6.13
N TYR A 269 13.99 7.07 -5.93
CA TYR A 269 13.87 6.23 -4.76
C TYR A 269 13.64 4.79 -5.16
N ASP A 270 14.55 3.93 -4.73
CA ASP A 270 14.54 2.50 -5.02
C ASP A 270 14.47 1.72 -3.70
N ARG A 271 13.52 0.79 -3.63
CA ARG A 271 13.43 -0.16 -2.52
C ARG A 271 13.18 -1.55 -3.06
N ASP A 272 13.98 -2.49 -2.61
CA ASP A 272 13.80 -3.92 -2.80
C ASP A 272 13.66 -4.57 -1.43
N THR A 273 12.63 -5.38 -1.23
CA THR A 273 12.37 -6.06 0.04
C THR A 273 12.07 -7.52 -0.23
N ILE A 274 12.84 -8.41 0.36
CA ILE A 274 12.53 -9.83 0.42
C ILE A 274 12.04 -10.18 1.82
N THR A 275 10.92 -10.91 1.92
CA THR A 275 10.39 -11.40 3.19
C THR A 275 10.18 -12.90 3.13
N GLY A 276 10.56 -13.58 4.21
CA GLY A 276 10.20 -14.97 4.46
C GLY A 276 9.45 -15.05 5.79
N SER A 277 8.29 -15.67 5.81
CA SER A 277 7.53 -15.83 7.05
C SER A 277 7.03 -17.26 7.25
N TYR A 278 6.90 -17.64 8.51
CA TYR A 278 6.18 -18.81 8.95
C TYR A 278 5.07 -18.39 9.91
N GLU A 279 3.86 -18.79 9.63
CA GLU A 279 2.68 -18.57 10.47
C GLU A 279 2.12 -19.89 10.97
N LEU A 280 1.91 -19.96 12.30
CA LEU A 280 1.19 -21.03 12.97
C LEU A 280 -0.17 -20.48 13.44
N LYS A 281 -1.25 -21.12 13.00
CA LYS A 281 -2.62 -20.72 13.35
C LYS A 281 -3.44 -21.99 13.71
N GLN A 282 -3.41 -22.34 14.97
CA GLN A 282 -4.16 -23.45 15.53
C GLN A 282 -5.05 -22.97 16.67
N ASP A 283 -6.01 -23.79 17.12
CA ASP A 283 -7.01 -23.41 18.14
C ASP A 283 -6.40 -22.82 19.42
N LYS A 284 -5.28 -23.37 19.88
CA LYS A 284 -4.62 -22.97 21.12
C LYS A 284 -3.28 -22.28 20.94
N HIS A 285 -2.71 -22.31 19.74
CA HIS A 285 -1.38 -21.79 19.46
C HIS A 285 -1.41 -20.91 18.20
N ARG A 286 -0.96 -19.68 18.34
CA ARG A 286 -0.81 -18.75 17.23
C ARG A 286 0.54 -18.07 17.33
N GLY A 287 1.19 -17.91 16.20
CA GLY A 287 2.46 -17.20 16.12
C GLY A 287 2.87 -16.96 14.68
N LYS A 288 3.65 -15.93 14.46
CA LYS A 288 4.26 -15.63 13.17
C LYS A 288 5.70 -15.21 13.40
N VAL A 289 6.59 -15.74 12.61
CA VAL A 289 7.98 -15.33 12.52
C VAL A 289 8.22 -14.79 11.13
N THR A 290 8.81 -13.61 11.04
CA THR A 290 9.16 -12.96 9.76
C THR A 290 10.64 -12.63 9.75
N LEU A 291 11.32 -12.99 8.66
CA LEU A 291 12.67 -12.58 8.32
C LEU A 291 12.59 -11.71 7.08
N TYR A 292 13.36 -10.64 7.01
CA TYR A 292 13.36 -9.74 5.87
C TYR A 292 14.74 -9.09 5.66
N SER A 293 14.95 -8.64 4.45
CA SER A 293 16.14 -7.87 4.03
C SER A 293 15.71 -6.78 3.06
#